data_b6a12efee7988a15c5beaa1834d12fc1
#
_entry.id   b6a12efee7988a15c5beaa1834d12fc1
#
_cell.length_a   1.000
_cell.length_b   1.000
_cell.length_c   1.000
_cell.angle_alpha   90.00
_cell.angle_beta   90.00
_cell.angle_gamma   90.00
#
_symmetry.space_group_name_H-M   'P 1'
#
loop_
_entity.id
_entity.type
_entity.pdbx_description
1 polymer ?
#
loop_
_entity_poly.entity_id
_entity_poly.type
_entity_poly.pdbx_seq_one_letter_code
_entity_poly.pdbx_strand_id
1 'polypeptide(L)'
;MGPIPRSINKALSTLTEVLFLNNMLAGCLPLEIGFLKEARVFDAGNNRLTGPIPFSLGCLEKVEQLSLAGNLFYGMVPEVLCQLPNLLNLSLYDNYFMQVGPACRSLILKGLLDIRKNCIPDLPFQRSVVECADLFQYPRFCPYMASYTHIPCKPRNLGSPGSLIP
;
A
#
# COMPACT_ATOMS: atom_id res chain seq x y z
N MET A 1 -4.23 -9.90 18.37
CA MET A 1 -3.01 -10.01 17.57
C MET A 1 -2.43 -8.63 17.36
N GLY A 2 -1.11 -8.53 17.35
CA GLY A 2 -0.42 -7.26 17.30
C GLY A 2 -0.06 -6.82 15.89
N PRO A 3 0.75 -5.75 15.81
CA PRO A 3 1.23 -5.23 14.54
C PRO A 3 2.30 -6.10 13.91
N ILE A 4 2.56 -5.87 12.64
CA ILE A 4 3.74 -6.43 11.97
C ILE A 4 4.98 -5.74 12.55
N PRO A 5 5.93 -6.49 13.09
CA PRO A 5 7.08 -5.88 13.75
C PRO A 5 8.08 -5.28 12.76
N ARG A 6 8.82 -4.27 13.20
CA ARG A 6 9.86 -3.63 12.37
C ARG A 6 10.99 -4.59 11.99
N SER A 7 11.20 -5.63 12.77
CA SER A 7 12.23 -6.65 12.49
C SER A 7 11.84 -7.63 11.39
N ILE A 8 10.69 -7.46 10.75
CA ILE A 8 10.17 -8.39 9.74
C ILE A 8 11.17 -8.64 8.60
N ASN A 9 11.90 -7.61 8.19
CA ASN A 9 12.87 -7.73 7.12
C ASN A 9 14.01 -8.71 7.45
N LYS A 10 14.36 -8.83 8.74
CA LYS A 10 15.42 -9.77 9.17
C LYS A 10 14.97 -11.22 9.06
N ALA A 11 13.68 -11.47 9.30
CA ALA A 11 13.13 -12.82 9.27
C ALA A 11 12.74 -13.27 7.86
N LEU A 12 12.29 -12.35 7.01
CA LEU A 12 11.61 -12.66 5.75
C LEU A 12 12.32 -12.14 4.51
N SER A 13 13.55 -11.60 4.62
CA SER A 13 14.24 -10.93 3.52
C SER A 13 14.54 -11.84 2.33
N THR A 14 14.53 -13.16 2.50
CA THR A 14 14.82 -14.13 1.44
C THR A 14 13.57 -14.78 0.86
N LEU A 15 12.40 -14.53 1.45
CA LEU A 15 11.17 -15.18 1.00
C LEU A 15 10.66 -14.55 -0.30
N THR A 16 10.20 -15.40 -1.20
CA THR A 16 9.57 -14.99 -2.45
C THR A 16 8.05 -14.84 -2.33
N GLU A 17 7.45 -15.50 -1.36
CA GLU A 17 6.03 -15.35 -1.04
C GLU A 17 5.86 -15.01 0.43
N VAL A 18 5.15 -13.93 0.72
CA VAL A 18 4.88 -13.46 2.08
C VAL A 18 3.37 -13.35 2.23
N LEU A 19 2.79 -14.27 2.99
CA LEU A 19 1.35 -14.44 3.09
C LEU A 19 0.89 -14.22 4.53
N PHE A 20 0.30 -13.07 4.79
CA PHE A 20 -0.30 -12.72 6.09
C PHE A 20 -1.82 -12.65 6.04
N LEU A 21 -2.44 -13.05 4.92
CA LEU A 21 -3.87 -12.88 4.72
C LEU A 21 -4.70 -13.65 5.75
N ASN A 22 -5.92 -13.17 5.97
CA ASN A 22 -6.91 -13.81 6.84
C ASN A 22 -6.44 -14.02 8.28
N ASN A 23 -5.78 -13.03 8.84
CA ASN A 23 -5.36 -13.01 10.23
C ASN A 23 -6.06 -11.88 10.98
N MET A 24 -5.60 -11.59 12.16
CA MET A 24 -6.12 -10.49 12.98
C MET A 24 -5.03 -9.46 13.26
N LEU A 25 -4.14 -9.27 12.27
CA LEU A 25 -3.07 -8.29 12.38
C LEU A 25 -3.67 -6.89 12.44
N ALA A 26 -3.16 -6.07 13.35
CA ALA A 26 -3.62 -4.71 13.56
C ALA A 26 -2.45 -3.75 13.57
N GLY A 27 -2.73 -2.44 13.64
CA GLY A 27 -1.70 -1.43 13.62
C GLY A 27 -1.24 -1.09 12.21
N CYS A 28 -0.10 -0.45 12.10
CA CYS A 28 0.39 0.13 10.85
C CYS A 28 1.50 -0.72 10.22
N LEU A 29 1.62 -0.64 8.89
CA LEU A 29 2.74 -1.28 8.22
C LEU A 29 4.04 -0.52 8.57
N PRO A 30 5.11 -1.24 8.95
CA PRO A 30 6.39 -0.59 9.20
C PRO A 30 7.12 -0.28 7.89
N LEU A 31 7.98 0.76 7.91
CA LEU A 31 8.87 1.10 6.80
C LEU A 31 9.65 -0.12 6.29
N GLU A 32 10.06 -0.98 7.21
CA GLU A 32 10.90 -2.14 6.94
C GLU A 32 10.24 -3.17 6.02
N ILE A 33 8.94 -3.08 5.78
CA ILE A 33 8.28 -3.95 4.79
C ILE A 33 8.91 -3.77 3.39
N GLY A 34 9.41 -2.60 3.09
CA GLY A 34 10.07 -2.30 1.80
C GLY A 34 11.41 -2.98 1.60
N PHE A 35 11.96 -3.62 2.64
CA PHE A 35 13.21 -4.37 2.53
C PHE A 35 13.01 -5.84 2.14
N LEU A 36 11.79 -6.27 1.90
CA LEU A 36 11.50 -7.64 1.46
C LEU A 36 11.78 -7.77 -0.04
N LYS A 37 13.05 -7.67 -0.40
CA LYS A 37 13.51 -7.50 -1.79
C LYS A 37 13.23 -8.69 -2.69
N GLU A 38 13.09 -9.88 -2.14
CA GLU A 38 12.88 -11.10 -2.92
C GLU A 38 11.38 -11.43 -3.09
N ALA A 39 10.50 -10.71 -2.43
CA ALA A 39 9.07 -10.98 -2.48
C ALA A 39 8.51 -10.76 -3.89
N ARG A 40 7.91 -11.79 -4.45
CA ARG A 40 7.12 -11.75 -5.69
C ARG A 40 5.63 -11.69 -5.40
N VAL A 41 5.22 -12.29 -4.30
CA VAL A 41 3.85 -12.24 -3.80
C VAL A 41 3.86 -11.72 -2.39
N PHE A 42 3.12 -10.65 -2.15
CA PHE A 42 2.87 -10.13 -0.82
C PHE A 42 1.37 -9.96 -0.63
N ASP A 43 0.81 -10.67 0.33
CA ASP A 43 -0.62 -10.62 0.61
C ASP A 43 -0.85 -10.44 2.11
N ALA A 44 -1.36 -9.28 2.50
CA ALA A 44 -1.78 -8.98 3.86
C ALA A 44 -3.28 -8.69 3.91
N GLY A 45 -4.04 -9.26 2.99
CA GLY A 45 -5.48 -9.06 2.90
C GLY A 45 -6.25 -9.58 4.10
N ASN A 46 -7.41 -9.00 4.32
CA ASN A 46 -8.36 -9.43 5.36
C ASN A 46 -7.72 -9.46 6.76
N ASN A 47 -7.20 -8.32 7.16
CA ASN A 47 -6.68 -8.05 8.49
C ASN A 47 -7.34 -6.79 9.05
N ARG A 48 -6.74 -6.22 10.09
CA ARG A 48 -7.16 -4.96 10.71
C ARG A 48 -6.06 -3.91 10.63
N LEU A 49 -5.23 -3.99 9.59
CA LEU A 49 -4.15 -3.04 9.37
C LEU A 49 -4.71 -1.67 9.03
N THR A 50 -4.02 -0.63 9.48
CA THR A 50 -4.48 0.75 9.33
C THR A 50 -3.31 1.69 8.99
N GLY A 51 -3.60 2.97 8.93
CA GLY A 51 -2.62 3.99 8.61
C GLY A 51 -2.44 4.21 7.12
N PRO A 52 -1.54 5.12 6.75
CA PRO A 52 -1.14 5.28 5.36
C PRO A 52 -0.22 4.15 4.93
N ILE A 53 -0.16 3.90 3.63
CA ILE A 53 0.82 2.95 3.09
C ILE A 53 2.20 3.62 3.08
N PRO A 54 3.24 2.98 3.65
CA PRO A 54 4.59 3.50 3.54
C PRO A 54 5.07 3.55 2.10
N PHE A 55 5.74 4.62 1.72
CA PHE A 55 6.32 4.76 0.38
C PHE A 55 7.40 3.72 0.10
N SER A 56 7.97 3.12 1.15
CA SER A 56 8.96 2.05 1.04
C SER A 56 8.43 0.82 0.29
N LEU A 57 7.11 0.63 0.20
CA LEU A 57 6.56 -0.44 -0.62
C LEU A 57 6.94 -0.28 -2.10
N GLY A 58 7.26 0.92 -2.53
CA GLY A 58 7.82 1.17 -3.86
C GLY A 58 9.21 0.56 -4.08
N CYS A 59 9.83 -0.01 -3.05
CA CYS A 59 11.11 -0.71 -3.15
C CYS A 59 10.96 -2.22 -3.40
N LEU A 60 9.75 -2.74 -3.45
CA LEU A 60 9.47 -4.16 -3.71
C LEU A 60 9.58 -4.44 -5.22
N GLU A 61 10.79 -4.32 -5.77
CA GLU A 61 10.99 -4.34 -7.22
C GLU A 61 10.59 -5.65 -7.90
N LYS A 62 10.64 -6.76 -7.19
CA LYS A 62 10.30 -8.08 -7.74
C LYS A 62 8.82 -8.44 -7.57
N VAL A 63 8.05 -7.64 -6.86
CA VAL A 63 6.67 -8.00 -6.57
C VAL A 63 5.83 -7.97 -7.86
N GLU A 64 5.09 -9.05 -8.04
CA GLU A 64 4.16 -9.25 -9.14
C GLU A 64 2.72 -9.19 -8.65
N GLN A 65 2.45 -9.73 -7.47
CA GLN A 65 1.13 -9.72 -6.86
C GLN A 65 1.20 -9.09 -5.48
N LEU A 66 0.45 -8.03 -5.29
CA LEU A 66 0.41 -7.29 -4.03
C LEU A 66 -1.04 -7.06 -3.64
N SER A 67 -1.42 -7.58 -2.47
CA SER A 67 -2.76 -7.36 -1.93
C SER A 67 -2.70 -6.80 -0.52
N LEU A 68 -3.42 -5.71 -0.33
CA LEU A 68 -3.72 -5.11 0.97
C LEU A 68 -5.23 -5.00 1.17
N ALA A 69 -6.00 -5.77 0.40
CA ALA A 69 -7.46 -5.71 0.40
C ALA A 69 -8.06 -6.06 1.76
N GLY A 70 -9.20 -5.47 2.08
CA GLY A 70 -9.91 -5.83 3.31
C GLY A 70 -9.21 -5.41 4.58
N ASN A 71 -8.75 -4.17 4.63
CA ASN A 71 -8.09 -3.59 5.79
C ASN A 71 -8.70 -2.21 6.11
N LEU A 72 -7.99 -1.41 6.89
CA LEU A 72 -8.43 -0.08 7.32
C LEU A 72 -7.44 1.00 6.89
N PHE A 73 -6.75 0.79 5.78
CA PHE A 73 -5.82 1.78 5.26
C PHE A 73 -6.56 3.01 4.75
N TYR A 74 -5.93 4.18 4.85
CA TYR A 74 -6.52 5.45 4.46
C TYR A 74 -5.46 6.37 3.83
N GLY A 75 -5.91 7.55 3.45
CA GLY A 75 -5.06 8.56 2.85
C GLY A 75 -4.85 8.34 1.36
N MET A 76 -3.70 8.74 0.87
CA MET A 76 -3.31 8.68 -0.53
C MET A 76 -2.62 7.35 -0.83
N VAL A 77 -2.95 6.75 -1.96
CA VAL A 77 -2.14 5.63 -2.47
C VAL A 77 -0.83 6.19 -3.00
N PRO A 78 0.33 5.73 -2.50
CA PRO A 78 1.61 6.24 -3.01
C PRO A 78 1.79 5.94 -4.50
N GLU A 79 2.11 6.95 -5.30
CA GLU A 79 2.35 6.78 -6.75
C GLU A 79 3.46 5.76 -7.02
N VAL A 80 4.49 5.72 -6.18
CA VAL A 80 5.61 4.78 -6.33
C VAL A 80 5.15 3.32 -6.31
N LEU A 81 4.06 3.03 -5.62
CA LEU A 81 3.47 1.69 -5.57
C LEU A 81 2.94 1.28 -6.94
N CYS A 82 2.32 2.21 -7.65
CA CYS A 82 1.75 1.97 -8.97
C CYS A 82 2.79 2.01 -10.09
N GLN A 83 4.03 2.29 -9.76
CA GLN A 83 5.17 2.32 -10.68
C GLN A 83 6.10 1.12 -10.52
N LEU A 84 5.72 0.14 -9.72
CA LEU A 84 6.50 -1.08 -9.55
C LEU A 84 6.65 -1.80 -10.89
N PRO A 85 7.89 -2.17 -11.28
CA PRO A 85 8.17 -2.58 -12.66
C PRO A 85 7.60 -3.94 -13.05
N ASN A 86 7.38 -4.84 -12.09
CA ASN A 86 6.95 -6.20 -12.36
C ASN A 86 5.52 -6.48 -11.91
N LEU A 87 4.79 -5.45 -11.54
CA LEU A 87 3.46 -5.60 -10.96
C LEU A 87 2.46 -6.11 -11.99
N LEU A 88 1.81 -7.23 -11.69
CA LEU A 88 0.76 -7.85 -12.51
C LEU A 88 -0.62 -7.69 -11.90
N ASN A 89 -0.69 -7.55 -10.57
CA ASN A 89 -1.96 -7.43 -9.87
C ASN A 89 -1.74 -6.65 -8.57
N LEU A 90 -2.51 -5.58 -8.39
CA LEU A 90 -2.53 -4.79 -7.17
C LEU A 90 -3.97 -4.70 -6.67
N SER A 91 -4.23 -5.29 -5.51
CA SER A 91 -5.55 -5.18 -4.88
C SER A 91 -5.50 -4.30 -3.65
N LEU A 92 -6.21 -3.18 -3.74
CA LEU A 92 -6.44 -2.25 -2.62
C LEU A 92 -7.93 -2.19 -2.29
N TYR A 93 -8.69 -3.16 -2.76
CA TYR A 93 -10.12 -3.30 -2.57
C TYR A 93 -10.48 -3.28 -1.08
N ASP A 94 -11.58 -2.63 -0.75
CA ASP A 94 -12.14 -2.67 0.61
C ASP A 94 -11.19 -2.06 1.66
N ASN A 95 -10.87 -0.81 1.46
CA ASN A 95 -10.11 0.03 2.38
C ASN A 95 -10.78 1.42 2.46
N TYR A 96 -10.04 2.44 2.84
CA TYR A 96 -10.55 3.81 3.01
C TYR A 96 -9.64 4.84 2.34
N PHE A 97 -8.99 4.47 1.25
CA PHE A 97 -8.17 5.40 0.49
C PHE A 97 -9.02 6.52 -0.08
N MET A 98 -8.48 7.72 -0.11
CA MET A 98 -9.19 8.93 -0.53
C MET A 98 -8.67 9.53 -1.82
N GLN A 99 -7.48 9.14 -2.26
CA GLN A 99 -6.82 9.78 -3.38
C GLN A 99 -5.92 8.81 -4.12
N VAL A 100 -5.95 8.87 -5.45
CA VAL A 100 -5.04 8.15 -6.35
C VAL A 100 -4.55 9.11 -7.42
N GLY A 101 -3.27 9.00 -7.73
CA GLY A 101 -2.63 9.80 -8.76
C GLY A 101 -2.65 9.15 -10.15
N PRO A 102 -1.97 9.77 -11.12
CA PRO A 102 -2.04 9.36 -12.52
C PRO A 102 -1.48 7.96 -12.80
N ALA A 103 -0.41 7.54 -12.14
CA ALA A 103 0.13 6.19 -12.34
C ALA A 103 -0.86 5.13 -11.89
N CYS A 104 -1.48 5.32 -10.72
CA CYS A 104 -2.50 4.42 -10.21
C CYS A 104 -3.74 4.40 -11.10
N ARG A 105 -4.16 5.54 -11.61
CA ARG A 105 -5.31 5.62 -12.53
C ARG A 105 -5.04 4.87 -13.82
N SER A 106 -3.82 4.91 -14.32
CA SER A 106 -3.41 4.11 -15.49
C SER A 106 -3.57 2.61 -15.20
N LEU A 107 -3.19 2.15 -14.02
CA LEU A 107 -3.35 0.74 -13.64
C LEU A 107 -4.81 0.33 -13.49
N ILE A 108 -5.69 1.23 -13.05
CA ILE A 108 -7.13 0.98 -13.00
C ILE A 108 -7.65 0.73 -14.41
N LEU A 109 -7.30 1.59 -15.36
CA LEU A 109 -7.72 1.46 -16.75
C LEU A 109 -7.22 0.18 -17.40
N LYS A 110 -6.04 -0.30 -17.01
CA LYS A 110 -5.46 -1.55 -17.51
C LYS A 110 -6.02 -2.79 -16.84
N GLY A 111 -6.86 -2.63 -15.81
CA GLY A 111 -7.38 -3.74 -15.04
C GLY A 111 -6.39 -4.38 -14.08
N LEU A 112 -5.28 -3.71 -13.78
CA LEU A 112 -4.24 -4.22 -12.88
C LEU A 112 -4.46 -3.79 -11.43
N LEU A 113 -5.13 -2.67 -11.19
CA LEU A 113 -5.44 -2.15 -9.85
C LEU A 113 -6.93 -2.26 -9.58
N ASP A 114 -7.29 -2.98 -8.52
CA ASP A 114 -8.64 -2.97 -7.96
C ASP A 114 -8.68 -1.98 -6.79
N ILE A 115 -9.38 -0.87 -6.98
CA ILE A 115 -9.52 0.22 -6.00
C ILE A 115 -10.98 0.40 -5.56
N ARG A 116 -11.85 -0.54 -5.87
CA ARG A 116 -13.27 -0.47 -5.48
C ARG A 116 -13.41 -0.51 -3.96
N LYS A 117 -14.52 0.01 -3.48
CA LYS A 117 -14.89 0.03 -2.06
C LYS A 117 -13.86 0.78 -1.21
N ASN A 118 -13.49 1.95 -1.70
CA ASN A 118 -12.67 2.93 -1.00
C ASN A 118 -13.46 4.25 -0.87
N CYS A 119 -12.77 5.36 -0.72
CA CYS A 119 -13.39 6.68 -0.48
C CYS A 119 -12.93 7.73 -1.49
N ILE A 120 -12.69 7.34 -2.74
CA ILE A 120 -12.17 8.23 -3.78
C ILE A 120 -13.34 8.90 -4.51
N PRO A 121 -13.51 10.23 -4.41
CA PRO A 121 -14.76 10.89 -4.79
C PRO A 121 -15.14 10.75 -6.27
N ASP A 122 -14.17 10.65 -7.17
CA ASP A 122 -14.42 10.66 -8.61
C ASP A 122 -14.37 9.28 -9.27
N LEU A 123 -14.29 8.21 -8.48
CA LEU A 123 -14.27 6.85 -9.01
C LEU A 123 -15.57 6.11 -8.70
N PRO A 124 -15.99 5.18 -9.59
CA PRO A 124 -17.17 4.36 -9.34
C PRO A 124 -16.91 3.29 -8.26
N PHE A 125 -17.99 2.72 -7.76
CA PHE A 125 -17.99 1.62 -6.78
C PHE A 125 -17.27 1.91 -5.48
N GLN A 126 -17.35 3.17 -5.04
CA GLN A 126 -16.76 3.59 -3.78
C GLN A 126 -17.76 3.45 -2.62
N ARG A 127 -17.26 3.51 -1.39
CA ARG A 127 -18.10 3.55 -0.17
C ARG A 127 -18.96 4.80 -0.17
N SER A 128 -20.04 4.75 0.61
CA SER A 128 -20.85 5.93 0.87
C SER A 128 -20.08 6.98 1.69
N VAL A 129 -20.52 8.23 1.62
CA VAL A 129 -19.95 9.32 2.43
C VAL A 129 -20.02 9.00 3.92
N VAL A 130 -21.10 8.37 4.36
CA VAL A 130 -21.28 7.99 5.77
C VAL A 130 -20.26 6.94 6.20
N GLU A 131 -20.05 5.91 5.40
CA GLU A 131 -19.05 4.89 5.68
C GLU A 131 -17.64 5.48 5.76
N CYS A 132 -17.30 6.39 4.85
CA CYS A 132 -16.00 7.04 4.85
C CYS A 132 -15.79 7.94 6.06
N ALA A 133 -16.84 8.63 6.49
CA ALA A 133 -16.79 9.49 7.67
C ALA A 133 -16.61 8.69 8.97
N ASP A 134 -17.16 7.49 9.04
CA ASP A 134 -17.09 6.65 10.24
C ASP A 134 -15.65 6.30 10.61
N LEU A 135 -14.76 6.12 9.65
CA LEU A 135 -13.37 5.84 9.93
C LEU A 135 -12.70 6.95 10.75
N PHE A 136 -13.08 8.21 10.49
CA PHE A 136 -12.43 9.37 11.10
C PHE A 136 -12.96 9.69 12.50
N GLN A 137 -14.02 9.03 12.94
CA GLN A 137 -14.53 9.18 14.31
C GLN A 137 -13.58 8.55 15.35
N TYR A 138 -12.77 7.61 14.91
CA TYR A 138 -11.83 6.89 15.76
C TYR A 138 -10.41 7.06 15.20
N PRO A 139 -9.73 8.17 15.54
CA PRO A 139 -8.38 8.43 15.02
C PRO A 139 -7.43 7.27 15.33
N ARG A 140 -6.70 6.84 14.31
CA ARG A 140 -5.69 5.81 14.44
C ARG A 140 -4.35 6.42 14.12
N PHE A 141 -3.46 6.42 15.11
CA PHE A 141 -2.14 7.01 14.97
C PHE A 141 -1.11 5.92 14.68
N CYS A 142 -0.24 6.19 13.73
CA CYS A 142 0.88 5.33 13.44
C CYS A 142 2.15 5.89 14.07
N PRO A 143 2.99 5.04 14.68
CA PRO A 143 4.29 5.50 15.15
C PRO A 143 5.19 5.83 13.96
N TYR A 144 6.17 6.70 14.17
CA TYR A 144 7.18 7.04 13.16
C TYR A 144 6.58 7.60 11.85
N MET A 145 5.55 8.43 11.95
CA MET A 145 4.85 8.98 10.78
C MET A 145 5.79 9.66 9.77
N ALA A 146 6.84 10.30 10.25
CA ALA A 146 7.82 10.95 9.37
C ALA A 146 8.52 9.96 8.43
N SER A 147 8.57 8.68 8.76
CA SER A 147 9.21 7.66 7.94
C SER A 147 8.36 7.18 6.76
N TYR A 148 7.05 7.49 6.74
CA TYR A 148 6.15 6.96 5.71
C TYR A 148 6.45 7.47 4.30
N THR A 149 7.02 8.65 4.18
CA THR A 149 7.41 9.20 2.87
C THR A 149 8.84 8.83 2.47
N HIS A 150 9.57 8.14 3.32
CA HIS A 150 10.94 7.75 3.05
C HIS A 150 11.01 6.54 2.10
N ILE A 151 11.80 6.67 1.05
CA ILE A 151 12.04 5.59 0.08
C ILE A 151 13.49 5.15 0.25
N PRO A 152 13.74 4.00 0.93
CA PRO A 152 15.09 3.58 1.29
C PRO A 152 15.89 2.97 0.14
N CYS A 153 15.25 2.59 -0.96
CA CYS A 153 15.91 2.03 -2.13
C CYS A 153 16.36 3.13 -3.08
N LYS A 154 17.21 2.78 -4.07
CA LYS A 154 17.62 3.72 -5.11
C LYS A 154 16.40 4.21 -5.87
N PRO A 155 16.27 5.52 -6.13
CA PRO A 155 15.21 6.02 -6.98
C PRO A 155 15.30 5.36 -8.36
N ARG A 156 14.19 4.83 -8.84
CA ARG A 156 14.08 4.44 -10.24
C ARG A 156 14.05 5.70 -11.09
N ASN A 157 14.53 5.62 -12.32
CA ASN A 157 14.34 6.70 -13.29
C ASN A 157 12.87 6.79 -13.63
N LEU A 158 12.16 7.64 -12.92
CA LEU A 158 10.73 7.85 -13.07
C LEU A 158 10.46 8.95 -14.10
N GLY A 159 10.96 8.76 -15.32
CA GLY A 159 10.84 9.76 -16.36
C GLY A 159 12.00 10.75 -16.40
N SER A 160 11.83 11.85 -17.13
CA SER A 160 12.88 12.86 -17.24
C SER A 160 13.20 13.49 -15.89
N PRO A 161 14.47 13.87 -15.66
CA PRO A 161 14.84 14.53 -14.42
C PRO A 161 14.02 15.78 -14.10
N GLY A 162 13.55 16.47 -15.11
CA GLY A 162 12.70 17.65 -14.94
C GLY A 162 11.35 17.35 -14.34
N SER A 163 10.84 16.13 -14.45
CA SER A 163 9.57 15.75 -13.85
C SER A 163 9.65 15.53 -12.35
N LEU A 164 10.85 15.44 -11.80
CA LEU A 164 11.09 15.19 -10.38
C LEU A 164 11.40 16.44 -9.60
N ILE A 165 11.50 17.56 -10.28
CA ILE A 165 11.78 18.85 -9.64
C ILE A 165 10.44 19.47 -9.28
N PRO A 166 10.19 19.71 -7.99
CA PRO A 166 8.98 20.39 -7.55
C PRO A 166 8.96 21.85 -8.02
#